data_2600acf7c4ef66753a9e60d7a867ce71
#
_entry.id   2600acf7c4ef66753a9e60d7a867ce71
#
_cell.length_a   1.000
_cell.length_b   1.000
_cell.length_c   1.000
_cell.angle_alpha   90.00
_cell.angle_beta   90.00
_cell.angle_gamma   90.00
#
_symmetry.space_group_name_H-M   'P 1'
#
loop_
_entity.id
_entity.type
_entity.pdbx_description
1 polymer ?
#
loop_
_entity_poly.entity_id
_entity_poly.type
_entity_poly.pdbx_seq_one_letter_code
_entity_poly.pdbx_strand_id
1 'polypeptide(L)'
;MSSTGASFDVKGCEVRYYGPHKAIAGRMTGVVRVIVEERFMGNLSRYHLDLKVKADVGSVSAGEVRTALLAHAAHQLNRLKSRHTDKLPLAAE
;
A
#
# COMPACT_ATOMS: atom_id res chain seq x y z
N MET A 1 -8.34 20.50 -15.52
CA MET A 1 -8.04 20.01 -15.13
C MET A 1 -8.44 19.69 -14.11
N SER A 2 -8.48 19.19 -13.86
CA SER A 2 -8.92 18.78 -12.99
C SER A 2 -8.75 18.90 -11.97
N SER A 3 -8.29 19.28 -11.83
CA SER A 3 -7.90 19.27 -10.82
C SER A 3 -8.70 19.52 -9.82
N THR A 4 -9.48 18.95 -9.45
CA THR A 4 -10.26 19.06 -8.30
C THR A 4 -9.44 19.25 -7.09
N GLY A 5 -8.16 19.28 -7.23
CA GLY A 5 -7.30 19.49 -6.11
C GLY A 5 -7.01 18.27 -5.26
N ALA A 6 -7.43 17.11 -5.69
CA ALA A 6 -7.18 15.88 -4.95
C ALA A 6 -6.01 15.14 -5.55
N SER A 7 -5.04 14.76 -4.73
CA SER A 7 -3.93 13.92 -5.17
C SER A 7 -3.52 13.00 -4.02
N PHE A 8 -2.91 11.91 -4.38
CA PHE A 8 -2.51 10.89 -3.41
C PHE A 8 -1.18 10.34 -3.89
N ASP A 9 -0.12 10.64 -3.17
CA ASP A 9 1.23 10.23 -3.55
C ASP A 9 1.87 9.39 -2.47
N VAL A 10 2.53 8.33 -2.90
CA VAL A 10 3.27 7.47 -2.00
C VAL A 10 4.71 7.98 -1.97
N LYS A 11 5.17 8.36 -0.78
CA LYS A 11 6.50 8.92 -0.60
C LYS A 11 7.51 7.91 -0.09
N GLY A 12 7.05 6.78 0.41
CA GLY A 12 7.97 5.75 0.88
C GLY A 12 7.25 4.50 1.31
N CYS A 13 7.97 3.40 1.30
CA CYS A 13 7.44 2.11 1.75
C CYS A 13 8.52 1.42 2.57
N GLU A 14 8.11 0.76 3.64
CA GLU A 14 9.03 0.07 4.51
C GLU A 14 8.40 -1.20 5.03
N VAL A 15 9.09 -2.32 4.88
CA VAL A 15 8.63 -3.58 5.49
C VAL A 15 8.94 -3.49 6.97
N ARG A 16 7.89 -3.49 7.79
CA ARG A 16 8.05 -3.39 9.24
C ARG A 16 8.43 -4.72 9.86
N TYR A 17 7.74 -5.76 9.45
CA TYR A 17 8.05 -7.11 9.88
C TYR A 17 7.33 -8.10 8.98
N TYR A 18 7.79 -9.34 9.00
CA TYR A 18 7.11 -10.41 8.28
C TYR A 18 7.48 -11.74 8.91
N GLY A 19 6.69 -12.75 8.60
CA GLY A 19 6.92 -14.10 9.08
C GLY A 19 6.04 -15.08 8.35
N PRO A 20 6.26 -16.37 8.59
CA PRO A 20 5.46 -17.39 7.92
C PRO A 20 4.02 -17.38 8.40
N HIS A 21 3.13 -17.70 7.49
CA HIS A 21 1.72 -17.83 7.82
C HIS A 21 1.55 -19.06 8.71
N LYS A 22 0.70 -18.96 9.72
CA LYS A 22 0.53 -20.04 10.69
C LYS A 22 -0.10 -21.29 10.10
N ALA A 23 -0.98 -21.12 9.14
CA ALA A 23 -1.76 -22.25 8.62
C ALA A 23 -1.40 -22.63 7.19
N ILE A 24 -0.86 -21.72 6.40
CA ILE A 24 -0.61 -21.96 4.99
C ILE A 24 0.87 -22.04 4.73
N ALA A 25 1.34 -23.25 4.41
CA ALA A 25 2.75 -23.46 4.12
C ALA A 25 3.15 -22.70 2.87
N GLY A 26 4.34 -22.12 2.88
CA GLY A 26 4.86 -21.37 1.76
C GLY A 26 4.36 -19.95 1.65
N ARG A 27 3.47 -19.54 2.55
CA ARG A 27 2.96 -18.16 2.55
C ARG A 27 3.66 -17.35 3.62
N MET A 28 4.09 -16.18 3.24
CA MET A 28 4.64 -15.20 4.18
C MET A 28 3.63 -14.08 4.34
N THR A 29 3.52 -13.56 5.55
CA THR A 29 2.66 -12.41 5.82
C THR A 29 3.48 -11.35 6.51
N GLY A 30 3.05 -10.13 6.41
CA GLY A 30 3.78 -9.05 7.06
C GLY A 30 3.01 -7.74 7.01
N VAL A 31 3.70 -6.70 7.45
CA VAL A 31 3.14 -5.36 7.45
C VAL A 31 4.13 -4.44 6.75
N VAL A 32 3.62 -3.69 5.79
CA VAL A 32 4.39 -2.67 5.09
C VAL A 32 3.84 -1.32 5.50
N ARG A 33 4.71 -0.46 6.00
CA ARG A 33 4.33 0.91 6.34
C ARG A 33 4.57 1.80 5.13
N VAL A 34 3.56 2.54 4.74
CA VAL A 34 3.61 3.40 3.59
C VAL A 34 3.43 4.83 4.04
N ILE A 35 4.30 5.70 3.59
CA ILE A 35 4.18 7.13 3.85
C ILE A 35 3.41 7.74 2.71
N VAL A 36 2.32 8.41 3.03
CA VAL A 36 1.41 8.96 2.03
C VAL A 36 1.32 10.47 2.21
N GLU A 37 1.32 11.16 1.11
CA GLU A 37 1.09 12.58 1.10
C GLU A 37 -0.16 12.82 0.28
N GLU A 38 -1.14 13.44 0.90
CA GLU A 38 -2.43 13.67 0.26
C GLU A 38 -2.69 15.17 0.19
N ARG A 39 -3.08 15.62 -0.97
CA ARG A 39 -3.44 17.03 -1.16
C ARG A 39 -4.91 17.10 -1.53
N PHE A 40 -5.65 17.91 -0.81
CA PHE A 40 -7.06 18.04 -1.08
C PHE A 40 -7.46 19.49 -0.85
N MET A 41 -7.98 20.13 -1.88
CA MET A 41 -8.45 21.50 -1.83
C MET A 41 -7.40 22.46 -1.26
N GLY A 42 -6.17 22.29 -1.70
CA GLY A 42 -5.09 23.16 -1.26
C GLY A 42 -4.44 22.78 0.05
N ASN A 43 -5.01 21.85 0.77
CA ASN A 43 -4.46 21.39 2.04
C ASN A 43 -3.61 20.16 1.83
N LEU A 44 -2.44 20.14 2.43
CA LEU A 44 -1.50 19.05 2.32
C LEU A 44 -1.47 18.29 3.63
N SER A 45 -1.69 16.98 3.56
CA SER A 45 -1.62 16.11 4.72
C SER A 45 -0.62 15.01 4.45
N ARG A 46 0.15 14.64 5.45
CA ARG A 46 1.09 13.54 5.35
C ARG A 46 0.80 12.58 6.51
N TYR A 47 0.69 11.30 6.18
CA TYR A 47 0.41 10.29 7.19
C TYR A 47 0.97 8.98 6.71
N HIS A 48 0.90 7.95 7.55
CA HIS A 48 1.33 6.64 7.13
C HIS A 48 0.20 5.64 7.29
N LEU A 49 0.26 4.61 6.46
CA LEU A 49 -0.67 3.49 6.50
C LEU A 49 0.12 2.22 6.70
N ASP A 50 -0.41 1.32 7.50
CA ASP A 50 0.21 0.00 7.66
C ASP A 50 -0.66 -0.99 6.90
N LEU A 51 -0.09 -1.57 5.87
CA LEU A 51 -0.79 -2.52 5.01
C LEU A 51 -0.42 -3.93 5.37
N LYS A 52 -1.41 -4.78 5.54
CA LYS A 52 -1.18 -6.21 5.73
C LYS A 52 -0.95 -6.82 4.37
N VAL A 53 0.18 -7.47 4.21
CA VAL A 53 0.57 -8.02 2.93
C VAL A 53 0.89 -9.51 3.06
N LYS A 54 0.87 -10.20 1.94
CA LYS A 54 1.19 -11.62 1.90
C LYS A 54 1.86 -11.96 0.59
N ALA A 55 2.60 -13.05 0.59
CA ALA A 55 3.26 -13.52 -0.61
C ALA A 55 3.44 -15.03 -0.50
N ASP A 56 3.11 -15.74 -1.56
CA ASP A 56 3.27 -17.18 -1.61
C ASP A 56 4.58 -17.47 -2.32
N VAL A 57 5.66 -17.44 -1.55
CA VAL A 57 7.01 -17.48 -2.11
C VAL A 57 7.77 -18.77 -1.78
N GLY A 58 7.19 -19.63 -0.93
CA GLY A 58 7.86 -20.86 -0.56
C GLY A 58 9.16 -20.60 0.16
N SER A 59 10.19 -21.34 -0.21
CA SER A 59 11.49 -21.23 0.43
C SER A 59 12.42 -20.39 -0.40
N VAL A 60 12.35 -19.09 -0.21
CA VAL A 60 13.21 -18.17 -0.92
C VAL A 60 13.98 -17.29 0.08
N SER A 61 14.91 -16.53 -0.42
CA SER A 61 15.73 -15.68 0.43
C SER A 61 14.91 -14.55 1.06
N ALA A 62 15.43 -13.98 2.14
CA ALA A 62 14.76 -12.87 2.80
C ALA A 62 14.59 -11.68 1.86
N GLY A 63 15.55 -11.45 0.98
CA GLY A 63 15.45 -10.35 0.01
C GLY A 63 14.30 -10.57 -0.96
N GLU A 64 14.10 -11.81 -1.40
CA GLU A 64 13.00 -12.12 -2.31
C GLU A 64 11.64 -12.01 -1.61
N VAL A 65 11.58 -12.42 -0.35
CA VAL A 65 10.36 -12.26 0.45
C VAL A 65 10.00 -10.78 0.56
N ARG A 66 11.01 -9.97 0.90
CA ARG A 66 10.79 -8.53 1.04
C ARG A 66 10.29 -7.91 -0.25
N THR A 67 10.91 -8.28 -1.38
CA THR A 67 10.51 -7.79 -2.69
C THR A 67 9.06 -8.17 -3.01
N ALA A 68 8.70 -9.43 -2.72
CA ALA A 68 7.35 -9.92 -2.99
C ALA A 68 6.31 -9.20 -2.12
N LEU A 69 6.64 -8.95 -0.86
CA LEU A 69 5.75 -8.23 0.04
C LEU A 69 5.58 -6.78 -0.40
N LEU A 70 6.66 -6.15 -0.82
CA LEU A 70 6.57 -4.77 -1.32
C LEU A 70 5.76 -4.71 -2.61
N ALA A 71 5.88 -5.72 -3.47
CA ALA A 71 5.08 -5.78 -4.69
C ALA A 71 3.61 -5.90 -4.36
N HIS A 72 3.27 -6.70 -3.36
CA HIS A 72 1.87 -6.81 -2.94
C HIS A 72 1.36 -5.50 -2.37
N ALA A 73 2.20 -4.81 -1.59
CA ALA A 73 1.85 -3.52 -1.05
C ALA A 73 1.60 -2.52 -2.18
N ALA A 74 2.46 -2.53 -3.20
CA ALA A 74 2.29 -1.64 -4.35
C ALA A 74 0.99 -1.91 -5.07
N HIS A 75 0.63 -3.19 -5.21
CA HIS A 75 -0.64 -3.56 -5.84
C HIS A 75 -1.82 -3.04 -5.03
N GLN A 76 -1.78 -3.20 -3.71
CA GLN A 76 -2.83 -2.67 -2.85
C GLN A 76 -2.93 -1.16 -2.95
N LEU A 77 -1.80 -0.49 -3.00
CA LEU A 77 -1.77 0.97 -3.11
C LEU A 77 -2.37 1.45 -4.42
N ASN A 78 -2.07 0.74 -5.51
CA ASN A 78 -2.65 1.09 -6.81
C ASN A 78 -4.16 0.97 -6.77
N ARG A 79 -4.68 -0.07 -6.11
CA ARG A 79 -6.11 -0.24 -5.99
C ARG A 79 -6.73 0.85 -5.13
N LEU A 80 -6.06 1.23 -4.04
CA LEU A 80 -6.53 2.30 -3.18
C LEU A 80 -6.52 3.63 -3.91
N LYS A 81 -5.48 3.88 -4.68
CA LYS A 81 -5.36 5.11 -5.44
C LYS A 81 -6.46 5.22 -6.46
N SER A 82 -6.74 4.15 -7.19
CA SER A 82 -7.83 4.13 -8.15
C SER A 82 -9.16 4.38 -7.48
N ARG A 83 -9.40 3.69 -6.37
CA ARG A 83 -10.64 3.86 -5.66
C ARG A 83 -10.80 5.26 -5.11
N HIS A 84 -9.73 5.82 -4.60
CA HIS A 84 -9.75 7.17 -4.06
C HIS A 84 -10.13 8.17 -5.15
N THR A 85 -9.50 8.04 -6.31
CA THR A 85 -9.79 8.91 -7.44
C THR A 85 -11.21 8.74 -7.93
N ASP A 86 -11.65 7.49 -8.05
CA ASP A 86 -12.99 7.20 -8.54
C ASP A 86 -14.07 7.60 -7.56
N LYS A 87 -13.80 7.42 -6.29
CA LYS A 87 -14.81 7.69 -5.29
C LYS A 87 -15.03 9.15 -4.99
N LEU A 88 -14.03 9.97 -5.19
CA LEU A 88 -14.17 11.38 -4.91
C LEU A 88 -15.38 11.99 -5.62
N PRO A 89 -15.56 11.75 -6.92
CA PRO A 89 -16.75 12.27 -7.58
C PRO A 89 -18.02 11.68 -7.00
N LEU A 90 -18.00 10.41 -6.66
CA LEU A 90 -19.16 9.77 -6.08
C LEU A 90 -19.46 10.29 -4.69
N ALA A 91 -18.42 10.51 -3.93
CA ALA A 91 -18.58 11.01 -2.58
C ALA A 91 -19.17 12.41 -2.58
N ALA A 92 -18.98 13.13 -3.64
CA ALA A 92 -19.53 14.48 -3.74
C ALA A 92 -21.04 14.45 -3.88
N GLU A 93 -21.57 13.33 -4.19
CA GLU A 93 -23.00 13.20 -4.26
C GLU A 93 -23.60 13.19 -2.87
#